data_bcc8ddc7bcc3768fd3440636a3832c5f
#
_entry.id   bcc8ddc7bcc3768fd3440636a3832c5f
#
_cell.length_a   1.000
_cell.length_b   1.000
_cell.length_c   1.000
_cell.angle_alpha   90.00
_cell.angle_beta   90.00
_cell.angle_gamma   90.00
#
_symmetry.space_group_name_H-M   'P 1'
#
loop_
_entity.id
_entity.type
_entity.pdbx_description
1 polymer ?
#
loop_
_entity_poly.entity_id
_entity_poly.type
_entity_poly.pdbx_seq_one_letter_code
_entity_poly.pdbx_strand_id
1 'polypeptide(L)'
;LPNALLARWESLYEDPTPASLHTLIKAPTILYVKHATQPIDSPDLVQHESPDHRVYTSGRAQLLELLEQDPGIWVQDPASSATLGELSLDITPKRVIDLCAGQGTKTRQLRSMFPECEFIACEIDPQRIKTLRASFREDEGVRVEHVSDLNHRYARWADLILTDVPCSNTGVLARRLEARYRPIDAQVKRLVATQRSIVSHAFEMLGEGGTLVYATCSVEAEENEENTQWAADEHGLTIGHTQRIELGGSPGGNMADYRVASYAAVLHRAP
;
A
#
# COMPACT_ATOMS: atom_id res chain seq x y z
N LEU A 1 -8.66 -12.58 -19.79
CA LEU A 1 -8.38 -11.13 -19.72
C LEU A 1 -8.84 -10.44 -21.01
N PRO A 2 -9.23 -9.14 -20.96
CA PRO A 2 -9.46 -8.34 -22.18
C PRO A 2 -8.18 -8.24 -23.02
N ASN A 3 -8.34 -8.25 -24.35
CA ASN A 3 -7.20 -8.25 -25.28
C ASN A 3 -6.23 -7.09 -25.07
N ALA A 4 -6.74 -5.89 -24.77
CA ALA A 4 -5.90 -4.72 -24.53
C ALA A 4 -4.98 -4.90 -23.31
N LEU A 5 -5.49 -5.49 -22.23
CA LEU A 5 -4.69 -5.76 -21.03
C LEU A 5 -3.68 -6.89 -21.29
N LEU A 6 -4.09 -7.92 -22.03
CA LEU A 6 -3.20 -9.02 -22.39
C LEU A 6 -2.04 -8.54 -23.27
N ALA A 7 -2.33 -7.78 -24.35
CA ALA A 7 -1.30 -7.22 -25.22
C ALA A 7 -0.31 -6.32 -24.46
N ARG A 8 -0.80 -5.56 -23.47
CA ARG A 8 0.06 -4.76 -22.61
C ARG A 8 0.98 -5.65 -21.74
N TRP A 9 0.45 -6.73 -21.17
CA TRP A 9 1.24 -7.65 -20.38
C TRP A 9 2.23 -8.48 -21.21
N GLU A 10 1.95 -8.77 -22.48
CA GLU A 10 2.90 -9.36 -23.42
C GLU A 10 4.12 -8.46 -23.66
N SER A 11 3.99 -7.15 -23.44
CA SER A 11 5.13 -6.22 -23.50
C SER A 11 5.88 -6.08 -22.17
N LEU A 12 5.25 -6.43 -21.04
CA LEU A 12 5.82 -6.31 -19.70
C LEU A 12 6.49 -7.60 -19.22
N TYR A 13 5.98 -8.75 -19.64
CA TYR A 13 6.43 -10.07 -19.21
C TYR A 13 6.94 -10.87 -20.40
N GLU A 14 8.05 -11.60 -20.24
CA GLU A 14 8.50 -12.60 -21.21
C GLU A 14 7.41 -13.65 -21.47
N ASP A 15 6.73 -14.08 -20.40
CA ASP A 15 5.56 -14.94 -20.42
C ASP A 15 4.45 -14.35 -19.56
N PRO A 16 3.36 -13.82 -20.14
CA PRO A 16 2.26 -13.28 -19.37
C PRO A 16 1.31 -14.34 -18.77
N THR A 17 1.56 -15.63 -19.05
CA THR A 17 0.68 -16.74 -18.62
C THR A 17 0.54 -16.82 -17.10
N PRO A 18 1.62 -16.78 -16.29
CA PRO A 18 1.49 -16.83 -14.83
C PRO A 18 0.67 -15.67 -14.29
N ALA A 19 0.91 -14.44 -14.77
CA ALA A 19 0.16 -13.26 -14.36
C ALA A 19 -1.32 -13.36 -14.76
N SER A 20 -1.62 -13.88 -15.94
CA SER A 20 -2.99 -14.12 -16.42
C SER A 20 -3.71 -15.17 -15.58
N LEU A 21 -3.04 -16.27 -15.23
CA LEU A 21 -3.57 -17.32 -14.36
C LEU A 21 -3.80 -16.82 -12.94
N HIS A 22 -2.92 -15.98 -12.41
CA HIS A 22 -3.08 -15.37 -11.08
C HIS A 22 -4.42 -14.66 -10.95
N THR A 23 -4.91 -14.04 -12.02
CA THR A 23 -6.22 -13.36 -11.98
C THR A 23 -7.41 -14.29 -11.75
N LEU A 24 -7.25 -15.59 -11.96
CA LEU A 24 -8.28 -16.62 -11.75
C LEU A 24 -8.31 -17.15 -10.30
N ILE A 25 -7.31 -16.80 -9.49
CA ILE A 25 -7.25 -17.22 -8.10
C ILE A 25 -8.39 -16.55 -7.32
N LYS A 26 -9.11 -17.33 -6.52
CA LYS A 26 -9.95 -16.76 -5.47
C LYS A 26 -9.04 -16.26 -4.34
N ALA A 27 -8.77 -14.97 -4.35
CA ALA A 27 -7.86 -14.35 -3.40
C ALA A 27 -8.22 -14.68 -1.95
N PRO A 28 -7.30 -15.26 -1.16
CA PRO A 28 -7.56 -15.61 0.24
C PRO A 28 -7.65 -14.36 1.12
N THR A 29 -8.25 -14.49 2.29
CA THR A 29 -8.08 -13.50 3.35
C THR A 29 -6.75 -13.76 4.04
N ILE A 30 -5.87 -12.77 4.08
CA ILE A 30 -4.56 -12.87 4.72
C ILE A 30 -4.50 -11.87 5.87
N LEU A 31 -4.04 -12.33 7.02
CA LEU A 31 -3.87 -11.54 8.21
C LEU A 31 -2.39 -11.22 8.42
N TYR A 32 -2.10 -9.97 8.71
CA TYR A 32 -0.81 -9.54 9.24
C TYR A 32 -0.85 -9.66 10.75
N VAL A 33 0.13 -10.39 11.31
CA VAL A 33 0.10 -10.85 12.70
C VAL A 33 1.35 -10.49 13.48
N LYS A 34 2.24 -9.70 12.91
CA LYS A 34 3.52 -9.29 13.51
C LYS A 34 3.37 -8.64 14.88
N HIS A 35 2.27 -7.93 15.08
CA HIS A 35 2.00 -7.16 16.30
C HIS A 35 0.92 -7.82 17.17
N ALA A 36 0.62 -9.09 16.94
CA ALA A 36 -0.33 -9.83 17.76
C ALA A 36 0.05 -9.79 19.24
N THR A 37 -0.93 -9.53 20.09
CA THR A 37 -0.72 -9.39 21.55
C THR A 37 -0.75 -10.73 22.27
N GLN A 38 -1.31 -11.76 21.60
CA GLN A 38 -1.41 -13.13 22.12
C GLN A 38 -0.85 -14.13 21.10
N PRO A 39 -0.40 -15.32 21.54
CA PRO A 39 -0.05 -16.39 20.62
C PRO A 39 -1.23 -16.75 19.72
N ILE A 40 -0.98 -16.74 18.41
CA ILE A 40 -2.01 -17.04 17.41
C ILE A 40 -1.96 -18.55 17.11
N ASP A 41 -2.71 -19.32 17.87
CA ASP A 41 -2.91 -20.74 17.64
C ASP A 41 -4.40 -21.01 17.37
N SER A 42 -4.75 -21.18 16.11
CA SER A 42 -6.10 -21.45 15.66
C SER A 42 -6.07 -22.36 14.44
N PRO A 43 -6.94 -23.40 14.39
CA PRO A 43 -7.05 -24.28 13.23
C PRO A 43 -7.52 -23.54 11.97
N ASP A 44 -8.08 -22.33 12.12
CA ASP A 44 -8.54 -21.48 11.03
C ASP A 44 -7.41 -20.62 10.42
N LEU A 45 -6.19 -20.74 10.94
CA LEU A 45 -5.03 -19.97 10.51
C LEU A 45 -3.93 -20.88 9.96
N VAL A 46 -3.67 -20.78 8.68
CA VAL A 46 -2.59 -21.51 8.00
C VAL A 46 -1.39 -20.58 7.87
N GLN A 47 -0.18 -21.10 8.18
CA GLN A 47 1.05 -20.35 8.01
C GLN A 47 1.22 -19.92 6.56
N HIS A 48 1.50 -18.64 6.33
CA HIS A 48 1.90 -18.11 5.05
C HIS A 48 3.42 -18.21 4.87
N GLU A 49 3.94 -18.22 3.63
CA GLU A 49 5.39 -18.18 3.36
C GLU A 49 6.06 -16.95 3.98
N SER A 50 5.38 -15.80 3.94
CA SER A 50 5.80 -14.62 4.70
C SER A 50 5.53 -14.86 6.20
N PRO A 51 6.56 -14.81 7.05
CA PRO A 51 6.46 -15.26 8.45
C PRO A 51 5.45 -14.48 9.30
N ASP A 52 5.27 -13.19 8.97
CA ASP A 52 4.36 -12.29 9.68
C ASP A 52 2.91 -12.39 9.22
N HIS A 53 2.59 -13.40 8.37
CA HIS A 53 1.25 -13.53 7.79
C HIS A 53 0.63 -14.91 8.04
N ARG A 54 -0.70 -14.92 8.04
CA ARG A 54 -1.52 -16.15 8.13
C ARG A 54 -2.64 -16.08 7.10
N VAL A 55 -2.88 -17.20 6.41
CA VAL A 55 -4.07 -17.37 5.59
C VAL A 55 -5.23 -17.74 6.51
N TYR A 56 -6.30 -16.96 6.47
CA TYR A 56 -7.52 -17.20 7.22
C TYR A 56 -8.48 -18.06 6.40
N THR A 57 -8.97 -19.16 6.97
CA THR A 57 -9.74 -20.19 6.25
C THR A 57 -11.19 -20.34 6.70
N SER A 58 -11.62 -19.62 7.73
CA SER A 58 -12.96 -19.75 8.31
C SER A 58 -13.93 -18.64 7.89
N GLY A 59 -15.02 -18.47 8.60
CA GLY A 59 -16.11 -17.57 8.26
C GLY A 59 -15.90 -16.12 8.68
N ARG A 60 -16.72 -15.21 8.09
CA ARG A 60 -16.60 -13.77 8.35
C ARG A 60 -16.87 -13.39 9.81
N ALA A 61 -17.81 -14.07 10.47
CA ALA A 61 -18.18 -13.73 11.84
C ALA A 61 -16.99 -13.97 12.80
N GLN A 62 -16.36 -15.13 12.69
CA GLN A 62 -15.17 -15.49 13.47
C GLN A 62 -13.96 -14.59 13.15
N LEU A 63 -13.84 -14.15 11.87
CA LEU A 63 -12.81 -13.17 11.51
C LEU A 63 -12.99 -11.85 12.27
N LEU A 64 -14.21 -11.32 12.27
CA LEU A 64 -14.49 -10.05 12.97
C LEU A 64 -14.23 -10.17 14.47
N GLU A 65 -14.64 -11.28 15.08
CA GLU A 65 -14.36 -11.56 16.48
C GLU A 65 -12.85 -11.60 16.78
N LEU A 66 -12.05 -12.29 15.94
CA LEU A 66 -10.59 -12.33 16.06
C LEU A 66 -9.97 -10.92 15.99
N LEU A 67 -10.42 -10.11 15.03
CA LEU A 67 -9.90 -8.74 14.84
C LEU A 67 -10.32 -7.78 15.96
N GLU A 68 -11.46 -8.03 16.63
CA GLU A 68 -11.90 -7.27 17.80
C GLU A 68 -11.13 -7.66 19.06
N GLN A 69 -10.78 -8.95 19.21
CA GLN A 69 -10.04 -9.47 20.37
C GLN A 69 -8.59 -9.05 20.38
N ASP A 70 -7.94 -8.93 19.23
CA ASP A 70 -6.54 -8.55 19.12
C ASP A 70 -6.34 -7.40 18.10
N PRO A 71 -6.19 -6.15 18.56
CA PRO A 71 -5.93 -5.00 17.69
C PRO A 71 -4.57 -5.05 16.98
N GLY A 72 -3.66 -5.93 17.42
CA GLY A 72 -2.37 -6.18 16.77
C GLY A 72 -2.45 -7.04 15.53
N ILE A 73 -3.67 -7.53 15.19
CA ILE A 73 -3.95 -8.33 13.98
C ILE A 73 -4.85 -7.53 13.04
N TRP A 74 -4.54 -7.54 11.75
CA TRP A 74 -5.42 -6.94 10.74
C TRP A 74 -5.29 -7.61 9.38
N VAL A 75 -6.28 -7.38 8.51
CA VAL A 75 -6.25 -7.91 7.13
C VAL A 75 -5.28 -7.10 6.30
N GLN A 76 -4.20 -7.74 5.83
CA GLN A 76 -3.21 -7.13 4.93
C GLN A 76 -2.51 -8.20 4.10
N ASP A 77 -2.32 -7.92 2.82
CA ASP A 77 -1.55 -8.77 1.91
C ASP A 77 -0.05 -8.62 2.16
N PRO A 78 0.76 -9.69 2.04
CA PRO A 78 2.21 -9.62 2.22
C PRO A 78 2.89 -8.56 1.36
N ALA A 79 2.49 -8.41 0.10
CA ALA A 79 3.04 -7.36 -0.77
C ALA A 79 2.70 -5.94 -0.27
N SER A 80 1.52 -5.76 0.33
CA SER A 80 1.14 -4.47 0.92
C SER A 80 1.94 -4.15 2.17
N SER A 81 2.20 -5.13 3.04
CA SER A 81 2.99 -4.91 4.26
C SER A 81 4.48 -4.72 3.96
N ALA A 82 5.01 -5.45 2.98
CA ALA A 82 6.39 -5.34 2.55
C ALA A 82 6.73 -3.92 2.03
N THR A 83 5.77 -3.21 1.45
CA THR A 83 5.90 -1.79 1.04
C THR A 83 6.55 -0.89 2.10
N LEU A 84 6.38 -1.21 3.38
CA LEU A 84 6.97 -0.47 4.49
C LEU A 84 8.01 -1.31 5.25
N GLY A 85 7.76 -2.60 5.42
CA GLY A 85 8.57 -3.47 6.26
C GLY A 85 9.93 -3.85 5.65
N GLU A 86 10.04 -3.89 4.33
CA GLU A 86 11.26 -4.32 3.62
C GLU A 86 12.08 -3.14 3.05
N LEU A 87 11.54 -1.91 3.11
CA LEU A 87 12.23 -0.73 2.57
C LEU A 87 13.41 -0.24 3.41
N SER A 88 13.75 -0.91 4.51
CA SER A 88 14.85 -0.51 5.41
C SER A 88 14.82 0.99 5.70
N LEU A 89 13.71 1.47 6.28
CA LEU A 89 13.56 2.87 6.66
C LEU A 89 14.47 3.15 7.87
N ASP A 90 15.75 3.43 7.62
CA ASP A 90 16.73 3.84 8.65
C ASP A 90 16.49 5.31 9.08
N ILE A 91 15.27 5.57 9.54
CA ILE A 91 14.83 6.90 9.98
C ILE A 91 14.16 6.83 11.33
N THR A 92 14.23 7.93 12.07
CA THR A 92 13.49 8.12 13.32
C THR A 92 12.60 9.36 13.17
N PRO A 93 11.49 9.25 12.45
CA PRO A 93 10.61 10.37 12.21
C PRO A 93 9.93 10.79 13.52
N LYS A 94 9.57 12.05 13.63
CA LYS A 94 8.70 12.58 14.69
C LYS A 94 7.32 12.91 14.15
N ARG A 95 7.24 13.22 12.88
CA ARG A 95 6.03 13.71 12.20
C ARG A 95 5.83 12.95 10.90
N VAL A 96 4.74 12.25 10.80
CA VAL A 96 4.42 11.35 9.70
C VAL A 96 3.11 11.78 9.05
N ILE A 97 3.08 11.80 7.72
CA ILE A 97 1.85 11.96 6.94
C ILE A 97 1.62 10.71 6.10
N ASP A 98 0.44 10.11 6.22
CA ASP A 98 -0.08 9.16 5.23
C ASP A 98 -1.07 9.90 4.34
N LEU A 99 -0.63 10.28 3.15
CA LEU A 99 -1.36 11.22 2.28
C LEU A 99 -2.53 10.57 1.52
N CYS A 100 -2.53 9.24 1.41
CA CYS A 100 -3.57 8.46 0.73
C CYS A 100 -4.04 7.29 1.60
N ALA A 101 -4.40 7.56 2.85
CA ALA A 101 -4.57 6.58 3.91
C ALA A 101 -5.65 5.51 3.64
N GLY A 102 -6.61 5.78 2.76
CA GLY A 102 -7.70 4.86 2.47
C GLY A 102 -8.50 4.49 3.72
N GLN A 103 -8.44 3.21 4.10
CA GLN A 103 -9.08 2.71 5.33
C GLN A 103 -8.09 2.59 6.52
N GLY A 104 -6.83 3.02 6.34
CA GLY A 104 -5.84 3.10 7.40
C GLY A 104 -4.96 1.86 7.60
N THR A 105 -4.92 0.93 6.66
CA THR A 105 -4.11 -0.29 6.81
C THR A 105 -2.62 0.02 6.90
N LYS A 106 -2.08 0.82 5.98
CA LYS A 106 -0.68 1.25 6.01
C LYS A 106 -0.42 2.29 7.12
N THR A 107 -1.40 3.16 7.41
CA THR A 107 -1.34 4.06 8.58
C THR A 107 -1.14 3.27 9.87
N ARG A 108 -1.89 2.17 10.06
CA ARG A 108 -1.75 1.28 11.23
C ARG A 108 -0.37 0.65 11.30
N GLN A 109 0.14 0.17 10.18
CA GLN A 109 1.49 -0.39 10.10
C GLN A 109 2.56 0.65 10.44
N LEU A 110 2.51 1.86 9.87
CA LEU A 110 3.41 2.95 10.21
C LEU A 110 3.32 3.33 11.69
N ARG A 111 2.10 3.40 12.23
CA ARG A 111 1.88 3.70 13.66
C ARG A 111 2.51 2.65 14.57
N SER A 112 2.46 1.37 14.17
CA SER A 112 3.12 0.28 14.91
C SER A 112 4.65 0.34 14.81
N MET A 113 5.20 0.85 13.70
CA MET A 113 6.65 1.03 13.52
C MET A 113 7.17 2.25 14.29
N PHE A 114 6.38 3.32 14.39
CA PHE A 114 6.75 4.61 14.95
C PHE A 114 5.75 5.08 16.01
N PRO A 115 5.61 4.41 17.16
CA PRO A 115 4.52 4.66 18.11
C PRO A 115 4.57 6.04 18.78
N GLU A 116 5.75 6.68 18.82
CA GLU A 116 5.94 8.00 19.45
C GLU A 116 5.74 9.18 18.52
N CYS A 117 5.41 8.93 17.24
CA CYS A 117 5.27 9.97 16.24
C CYS A 117 3.88 10.63 16.28
N GLU A 118 3.83 11.89 15.85
CA GLU A 118 2.60 12.57 15.48
C GLU A 118 2.22 12.17 14.04
N PHE A 119 0.99 11.68 13.86
CA PHE A 119 0.49 11.23 12.56
C PHE A 119 -0.64 12.09 12.04
N ILE A 120 -0.58 12.37 10.73
CA ILE A 120 -1.69 12.89 9.94
C ILE A 120 -2.06 11.84 8.90
N ALA A 121 -3.25 11.26 9.02
CA ALA A 121 -3.79 10.34 8.03
C ALA A 121 -4.81 11.07 7.14
N CYS A 122 -4.55 11.12 5.84
CA CYS A 122 -5.33 11.91 4.90
C CYS A 122 -6.07 11.04 3.90
N GLU A 123 -7.29 11.45 3.59
CA GLU A 123 -8.13 10.79 2.58
C GLU A 123 -9.03 11.85 1.91
N ILE A 124 -9.43 11.60 0.67
CA ILE A 124 -10.33 12.48 -0.08
C ILE A 124 -11.79 12.00 -0.03
N ASP A 125 -12.01 10.70 0.10
CA ASP A 125 -13.34 10.09 0.10
C ASP A 125 -14.00 10.21 1.49
N PRO A 126 -15.19 10.86 1.60
CA PRO A 126 -15.84 11.07 2.90
C PRO A 126 -16.23 9.78 3.63
N GLN A 127 -16.54 8.69 2.90
CA GLN A 127 -16.89 7.42 3.52
C GLN A 127 -15.66 6.74 4.09
N ARG A 128 -14.52 6.81 3.38
CA ARG A 128 -13.25 6.31 3.88
C ARG A 128 -12.74 7.12 5.07
N ILE A 129 -12.90 8.45 5.05
CA ILE A 129 -12.58 9.31 6.20
C ILE A 129 -13.37 8.87 7.43
N LYS A 130 -14.67 8.58 7.27
CA LYS A 130 -15.49 8.08 8.39
C LYS A 130 -14.94 6.77 8.96
N THR A 131 -14.58 5.83 8.11
CA THR A 131 -13.97 4.54 8.50
C THR A 131 -12.62 4.77 9.17
N LEU A 132 -11.78 5.60 8.57
CA LEU A 132 -10.45 5.94 9.07
C LEU A 132 -10.54 6.58 10.48
N ARG A 133 -11.44 7.52 10.69
CA ARG A 133 -11.69 8.12 12.02
C ARG A 133 -12.18 7.11 13.04
N ALA A 134 -13.00 6.16 12.64
CA ALA A 134 -13.46 5.10 13.53
C ALA A 134 -12.31 4.16 13.93
N SER A 135 -11.40 3.86 13.00
CA SER A 135 -10.24 2.97 13.22
C SER A 135 -9.21 3.56 14.19
N PHE A 136 -9.08 4.89 14.25
CA PHE A 136 -8.10 5.60 15.09
C PHE A 136 -8.76 6.48 16.17
N ARG A 137 -10.03 6.22 16.50
CA ARG A 137 -10.78 7.03 17.46
C ARG A 137 -10.13 7.13 18.84
N GLU A 138 -9.44 6.10 19.27
CA GLU A 138 -8.81 5.99 20.58
C GLU A 138 -7.30 6.25 20.54
N ASP A 139 -6.73 6.53 19.37
CA ASP A 139 -5.32 6.87 19.20
C ASP A 139 -5.15 8.38 19.09
N GLU A 140 -4.82 9.03 20.20
CA GLU A 140 -4.60 10.49 20.25
C GLU A 140 -3.41 10.95 19.41
N GLY A 141 -2.50 10.03 19.04
CA GLY A 141 -1.35 10.31 18.17
C GLY A 141 -1.69 10.41 16.69
N VAL A 142 -2.90 9.99 16.27
CA VAL A 142 -3.33 10.01 14.87
C VAL A 142 -4.46 10.99 14.62
N ARG A 143 -4.20 12.02 13.83
CA ARG A 143 -5.23 12.95 13.34
C ARG A 143 -5.66 12.57 11.93
N VAL A 144 -6.99 12.50 11.71
CA VAL A 144 -7.57 12.20 10.40
C VAL A 144 -8.11 13.49 9.79
N GLU A 145 -7.54 13.87 8.65
CA GLU A 145 -7.86 15.09 7.93
C GLU A 145 -8.33 14.81 6.49
N HIS A 146 -9.13 15.71 5.93
CA HIS A 146 -9.40 15.69 4.50
C HIS A 146 -8.22 16.31 3.76
N VAL A 147 -7.83 15.75 2.61
CA VAL A 147 -6.63 16.20 1.86
C VAL A 147 -6.67 17.71 1.53
N SER A 148 -7.86 18.29 1.31
CA SER A 148 -8.00 19.75 1.07
C SER A 148 -7.65 20.63 2.27
N ASP A 149 -7.63 20.06 3.48
CA ASP A 149 -7.40 20.83 4.71
C ASP A 149 -5.91 20.92 5.05
N LEU A 150 -5.06 20.21 4.31
CA LEU A 150 -3.62 20.17 4.55
C LEU A 150 -2.91 21.47 4.21
N ASN A 151 -3.24 22.08 3.09
CA ASN A 151 -2.73 23.36 2.60
C ASN A 151 -1.38 23.81 3.21
N HIS A 152 -1.13 25.08 3.35
CA HIS A 152 0.10 25.66 3.91
C HIS A 152 0.38 25.32 5.39
N ARG A 153 -0.59 24.72 6.08
CA ARG A 153 -0.47 24.36 7.51
C ARG A 153 0.66 23.35 7.76
N TYR A 154 0.90 22.46 6.82
CA TYR A 154 1.92 21.40 6.95
C TYR A 154 3.11 21.60 6.00
N ALA A 155 3.31 22.81 5.45
CA ALA A 155 4.44 23.09 4.60
C ALA A 155 5.76 22.77 5.32
N ARG A 156 6.59 21.90 4.71
CA ARG A 156 7.88 21.41 5.26
C ARG A 156 7.79 20.84 6.68
N TRP A 157 6.64 20.26 7.02
CA TRP A 157 6.38 19.79 8.37
C TRP A 157 6.81 18.32 8.58
N ALA A 158 6.63 17.45 7.61
CA ALA A 158 6.79 16.01 7.77
C ALA A 158 8.25 15.55 7.64
N ASP A 159 8.64 14.64 8.52
CA ASP A 159 9.91 13.92 8.43
C ASP A 159 9.78 12.67 7.54
N LEU A 160 8.56 12.07 7.50
CA LEU A 160 8.19 10.95 6.66
C LEU A 160 6.81 11.19 6.04
N ILE A 161 6.71 10.99 4.73
CA ILE A 161 5.41 10.96 4.03
C ILE A 161 5.26 9.63 3.29
N LEU A 162 4.13 8.97 3.50
CA LEU A 162 3.69 7.85 2.68
C LEU A 162 2.69 8.35 1.63
N THR A 163 2.93 7.97 0.37
CA THR A 163 2.00 8.14 -0.75
C THR A 163 1.67 6.79 -1.37
N ASP A 164 0.72 6.04 -0.75
CA ASP A 164 0.14 4.83 -1.37
C ASP A 164 -0.91 5.28 -2.38
N VAL A 165 -0.43 5.70 -3.56
CA VAL A 165 -1.22 6.46 -4.52
C VAL A 165 -2.32 5.64 -5.21
N PRO A 166 -3.44 6.27 -5.61
CA PRO A 166 -4.42 5.61 -6.47
C PRO A 166 -3.76 5.18 -7.78
N CYS A 167 -3.90 3.90 -8.14
CA CYS A 167 -3.26 3.30 -9.31
C CYS A 167 -4.24 2.45 -10.14
N SER A 168 -3.77 1.87 -11.25
CA SER A 168 -4.57 1.02 -12.13
C SER A 168 -5.09 -0.26 -11.46
N ASN A 169 -4.47 -0.68 -10.37
CA ASN A 169 -4.72 -1.94 -9.66
C ASN A 169 -4.38 -3.18 -10.50
N THR A 170 -3.49 -3.09 -11.47
CA THR A 170 -3.13 -4.22 -12.34
C THR A 170 -2.38 -5.32 -11.58
N GLY A 171 -1.74 -5.00 -10.47
CA GLY A 171 -1.11 -5.99 -9.58
C GLY A 171 -2.06 -6.73 -8.64
N VAL A 172 -3.34 -6.32 -8.56
CA VAL A 172 -4.33 -6.88 -7.62
C VAL A 172 -5.62 -7.38 -8.29
N LEU A 173 -5.55 -7.78 -9.55
CA LEU A 173 -6.74 -8.15 -10.35
C LEU A 173 -7.51 -9.34 -9.81
N ALA A 174 -6.88 -10.23 -9.04
CA ALA A 174 -7.59 -11.31 -8.34
C ALA A 174 -8.55 -10.77 -7.26
N ARG A 175 -8.26 -9.60 -6.68
CA ARG A 175 -9.08 -8.92 -5.67
C ARG A 175 -9.99 -7.84 -6.27
N ARG A 176 -9.60 -7.26 -7.42
CA ARG A 176 -10.24 -6.13 -8.11
C ARG A 176 -10.67 -6.52 -9.51
N LEU A 177 -11.65 -7.42 -9.59
CA LEU A 177 -12.11 -7.99 -10.85
C LEU A 177 -12.59 -6.92 -11.84
N GLU A 178 -13.18 -5.85 -11.34
CA GLU A 178 -13.66 -4.73 -12.12
C GLU A 178 -12.54 -3.96 -12.83
N ALA A 179 -11.33 -3.97 -12.29
CA ALA A 179 -10.19 -3.29 -12.89
C ALA A 179 -9.76 -3.91 -14.24
N ARG A 180 -10.07 -5.20 -14.48
CA ARG A 180 -9.76 -5.90 -15.72
C ARG A 180 -10.42 -5.28 -16.96
N TYR A 181 -11.59 -4.68 -16.79
CA TYR A 181 -12.44 -4.19 -17.88
C TYR A 181 -12.30 -2.70 -18.14
N ARG A 182 -11.37 -2.04 -17.47
CA ARG A 182 -11.12 -0.61 -17.66
C ARG A 182 -10.26 -0.39 -18.92
N PRO A 183 -10.43 0.75 -19.63
CA PRO A 183 -9.57 1.11 -20.76
C PRO A 183 -8.17 1.47 -20.24
N ILE A 184 -7.29 0.47 -20.19
CA ILE A 184 -6.04 0.51 -19.41
C ILE A 184 -5.13 1.68 -19.78
N ASP A 185 -4.87 1.95 -21.07
CA ASP A 185 -3.94 3.00 -21.47
C ASP A 185 -4.44 4.41 -21.10
N ALA A 186 -5.71 4.70 -21.34
CA ALA A 186 -6.31 5.97 -20.94
C ALA A 186 -6.35 6.13 -19.41
N GLN A 187 -6.58 5.03 -18.70
CA GLN A 187 -6.61 5.02 -17.24
C GLN A 187 -5.22 5.26 -16.65
N VAL A 188 -4.19 4.53 -17.10
CA VAL A 188 -2.80 4.70 -16.64
C VAL A 188 -2.35 6.13 -16.86
N LYS A 189 -2.55 6.68 -18.07
CA LYS A 189 -2.20 8.08 -18.36
C LYS A 189 -2.85 9.08 -17.41
N ARG A 190 -4.13 8.91 -17.11
CA ARG A 190 -4.86 9.77 -16.16
C ARG A 190 -4.34 9.60 -14.73
N LEU A 191 -4.08 8.36 -14.31
CA LEU A 191 -3.61 8.05 -12.97
C LEU A 191 -2.19 8.57 -12.73
N VAL A 192 -1.28 8.43 -13.70
CA VAL A 192 0.06 9.01 -13.64
C VAL A 192 0.00 10.53 -13.40
N ALA A 193 -0.87 11.25 -14.10
CA ALA A 193 -1.04 12.70 -13.86
C ALA A 193 -1.53 12.99 -12.43
N THR A 194 -2.47 12.19 -11.91
CA THR A 194 -2.96 12.31 -10.52
C THR A 194 -1.85 11.98 -9.52
N GLN A 195 -1.10 10.91 -9.74
CA GLN A 195 0.00 10.47 -8.90
C GLN A 195 1.10 11.55 -8.80
N ARG A 196 1.47 12.16 -9.94
CA ARG A 196 2.42 13.28 -9.99
C ARG A 196 1.94 14.49 -9.20
N SER A 197 0.65 14.83 -9.29
CA SER A 197 0.06 15.90 -8.47
C SER A 197 0.13 15.57 -6.97
N ILE A 198 -0.13 14.32 -6.57
CA ILE A 198 -0.02 13.86 -5.18
C ILE A 198 1.44 13.96 -4.69
N VAL A 199 2.40 13.51 -5.49
CA VAL A 199 3.83 13.58 -5.15
C VAL A 199 4.29 15.03 -5.02
N SER A 200 3.88 15.93 -5.92
CA SER A 200 4.21 17.36 -5.82
C SER A 200 3.65 17.97 -4.53
N HIS A 201 2.41 17.63 -4.17
CA HIS A 201 1.82 18.07 -2.92
C HIS A 201 2.55 17.48 -1.69
N ALA A 202 2.93 16.21 -1.74
CA ALA A 202 3.76 15.59 -0.69
C ALA A 202 5.09 16.31 -0.52
N PHE A 203 5.76 16.67 -1.62
CA PHE A 203 7.03 17.38 -1.60
C PHE A 203 6.93 18.75 -0.91
N GLU A 204 5.84 19.48 -1.09
CA GLU A 204 5.61 20.76 -0.40
C GLU A 204 5.55 20.60 1.13
N MET A 205 5.03 19.46 1.61
CA MET A 205 4.90 19.15 3.04
C MET A 205 6.14 18.46 3.63
N LEU A 206 7.00 17.91 2.79
CA LEU A 206 8.20 17.18 3.22
C LEU A 206 9.26 18.16 3.74
N GLY A 207 9.73 17.97 4.96
CA GLY A 207 10.80 18.74 5.58
C GLY A 207 12.17 18.53 4.90
N GLU A 208 13.15 19.34 5.25
CA GLU A 208 14.54 19.15 4.85
C GLU A 208 15.09 17.85 5.47
N GLY A 209 15.83 17.07 4.69
CA GLY A 209 16.25 15.71 5.10
C GLY A 209 15.12 14.70 5.21
N GLY A 210 13.89 15.07 4.86
CA GLY A 210 12.71 14.20 4.97
C GLY A 210 12.69 13.08 3.95
N THR A 211 11.90 12.06 4.24
CA THR A 211 11.75 10.85 3.42
C THR A 211 10.33 10.74 2.87
N LEU A 212 10.21 10.52 1.58
CA LEU A 212 8.97 10.20 0.89
C LEU A 212 8.97 8.71 0.49
N VAL A 213 7.97 7.96 0.92
CA VAL A 213 7.71 6.61 0.45
C VAL A 213 6.60 6.68 -0.58
N TYR A 214 6.92 6.32 -1.81
CA TYR A 214 5.97 6.18 -2.92
C TYR A 214 5.60 4.71 -3.07
N ALA A 215 4.32 4.40 -3.21
CA ALA A 215 3.86 3.02 -3.35
C ALA A 215 2.65 2.89 -4.29
N THR A 216 2.57 1.75 -4.98
CA THR A 216 1.43 1.34 -5.81
C THR A 216 1.16 -0.15 -5.69
N CYS A 217 -0.05 -0.57 -6.05
CA CYS A 217 -0.40 -1.96 -6.33
C CYS A 217 -0.54 -2.21 -7.85
N SER A 218 0.29 -1.56 -8.65
CA SER A 218 0.34 -1.66 -10.11
C SER A 218 1.58 -2.45 -10.56
N VAL A 219 1.47 -3.07 -11.72
CA VAL A 219 2.62 -3.66 -12.43
C VAL A 219 3.15 -2.77 -13.57
N GLU A 220 2.49 -1.64 -13.82
CA GLU A 220 2.77 -0.73 -14.93
C GLU A 220 4.00 0.14 -14.63
N ALA A 221 4.99 0.14 -15.52
CA ALA A 221 6.23 0.90 -15.35
C ALA A 221 5.98 2.42 -15.25
N GLU A 222 4.99 2.93 -16.00
CA GLU A 222 4.61 4.34 -15.99
C GLU A 222 4.09 4.81 -14.63
N GLU A 223 3.44 3.91 -13.86
CA GLU A 223 2.96 4.19 -12.51
C GLU A 223 4.03 3.94 -11.45
N ASN A 224 5.11 3.25 -11.78
CA ASN A 224 6.15 2.77 -10.89
C ASN A 224 7.50 3.50 -11.15
N GLU A 225 8.42 2.86 -11.84
CA GLU A 225 9.78 3.34 -12.01
C GLU A 225 9.85 4.68 -12.75
N GLU A 226 9.07 4.84 -13.83
CA GLU A 226 9.05 6.08 -14.61
C GLU A 226 8.51 7.26 -13.77
N ASN A 227 7.50 6.98 -12.94
CA ASN A 227 6.90 8.00 -12.09
C ASN A 227 7.82 8.37 -10.91
N THR A 228 8.53 7.38 -10.37
CA THR A 228 9.54 7.59 -9.33
C THR A 228 10.73 8.39 -9.86
N GLN A 229 11.21 8.09 -11.07
CA GLN A 229 12.27 8.85 -11.73
C GLN A 229 11.82 10.28 -12.02
N TRP A 230 10.59 10.46 -12.54
CA TRP A 230 10.03 11.80 -12.71
C TRP A 230 10.00 12.59 -11.39
N ALA A 231 9.61 11.96 -10.28
CA ALA A 231 9.57 12.62 -8.97
C ALA A 231 10.96 13.06 -8.52
N ALA A 232 11.99 12.25 -8.77
CA ALA A 232 13.38 12.58 -8.48
C ALA A 232 13.86 13.78 -9.31
N ASP A 233 13.62 13.74 -10.62
CA ASP A 233 14.07 14.78 -11.56
C ASP A 233 13.33 16.12 -11.33
N GLU A 234 12.01 16.09 -11.13
CA GLU A 234 11.18 17.29 -10.97
C GLU A 234 11.43 18.01 -9.65
N HIS A 235 11.64 17.25 -8.57
CA HIS A 235 11.72 17.80 -7.21
C HIS A 235 13.13 17.75 -6.61
N GLY A 236 14.13 17.26 -7.35
CA GLY A 236 15.49 17.12 -6.83
C GLY A 236 15.59 16.11 -5.69
N LEU A 237 14.77 15.06 -5.71
CA LEU A 237 14.83 13.99 -4.72
C LEU A 237 15.88 12.95 -5.12
N THR A 238 16.51 12.32 -4.14
CA THR A 238 17.41 11.19 -4.37
C THR A 238 16.63 9.89 -4.19
N ILE A 239 16.63 9.02 -5.21
CA ILE A 239 16.06 7.69 -5.09
C ILE A 239 17.00 6.83 -4.24
N GLY A 240 16.48 6.32 -3.14
CA GLY A 240 17.15 5.35 -2.28
C GLY A 240 16.80 3.93 -2.66
N HIS A 241 16.20 3.18 -1.73
CA HIS A 241 15.77 1.81 -1.99
C HIS A 241 14.49 1.76 -2.82
N THR A 242 14.45 0.84 -3.80
CA THR A 242 13.24 0.51 -4.56
C THR A 242 12.94 -0.99 -4.42
N GLN A 243 11.67 -1.34 -4.40
CA GLN A 243 11.22 -2.72 -4.28
C GLN A 243 10.06 -2.98 -5.23
N ARG A 244 10.16 -4.07 -5.98
CA ARG A 244 9.06 -4.65 -6.75
C ARG A 244 8.76 -6.04 -6.20
N ILE A 245 7.51 -6.27 -5.84
CA ILE A 245 7.02 -7.58 -5.41
C ILE A 245 6.17 -8.14 -6.54
N GLU A 246 6.54 -9.32 -6.99
CA GLU A 246 5.84 -10.02 -8.06
C GLU A 246 4.64 -10.82 -7.53
N LEU A 247 3.70 -11.10 -8.42
CA LEU A 247 2.56 -11.97 -8.14
C LEU A 247 3.02 -13.36 -7.66
N GLY A 248 2.37 -13.90 -6.65
CA GLY A 248 2.63 -15.25 -6.14
C GLY A 248 1.35 -16.07 -6.03
N GLY A 249 1.51 -17.39 -6.10
CA GLY A 249 0.40 -18.34 -6.10
C GLY A 249 -0.09 -18.73 -7.50
N SER A 250 -0.81 -19.83 -7.57
CA SER A 250 -1.40 -20.36 -8.79
C SER A 250 -2.82 -20.87 -8.55
N PRO A 251 -3.70 -20.92 -9.57
CA PRO A 251 -5.04 -21.47 -9.44
C PRO A 251 -5.01 -22.92 -8.95
N GLY A 252 -5.72 -23.20 -7.85
CA GLY A 252 -5.74 -24.53 -7.22
C GLY A 252 -4.48 -24.92 -6.45
N GLY A 253 -3.49 -24.00 -6.36
CA GLY A 253 -2.27 -24.18 -5.59
C GLY A 253 -2.46 -23.94 -4.09
N ASN A 254 -1.33 -23.97 -3.37
CA ASN A 254 -1.30 -23.64 -1.95
C ASN A 254 -1.54 -22.13 -1.76
N MET A 255 -2.52 -21.76 -0.94
CA MET A 255 -2.80 -20.35 -0.64
C MET A 255 -1.73 -19.71 0.23
N ALA A 256 -0.82 -20.48 0.80
CA ALA A 256 0.26 -19.99 1.64
C ALA A 256 1.34 -19.19 0.85
N ASP A 257 1.41 -19.35 -0.46
CA ASP A 257 2.29 -18.62 -1.36
C ASP A 257 1.60 -17.44 -2.11
N TYR A 258 0.28 -17.25 -1.86
CA TYR A 258 -0.47 -16.20 -2.53
C TYR A 258 -0.01 -14.81 -2.10
N ARG A 259 0.31 -13.97 -3.07
CA ARG A 259 0.56 -12.53 -2.89
C ARG A 259 0.19 -11.75 -4.15
N VAL A 260 -0.23 -10.53 -3.97
CA VAL A 260 -0.44 -9.57 -5.05
C VAL A 260 0.89 -8.95 -5.48
N ALA A 261 0.91 -8.21 -6.59
CA ALA A 261 2.08 -7.40 -6.94
C ALA A 261 1.99 -6.02 -6.30
N SER A 262 3.15 -5.47 -5.97
CA SER A 262 3.29 -4.09 -5.51
C SER A 262 4.64 -3.51 -5.92
N TYR A 263 4.70 -2.18 -5.92
CA TYR A 263 5.93 -1.40 -6.09
C TYR A 263 6.06 -0.40 -4.96
N ALA A 264 7.27 -0.17 -4.50
CA ALA A 264 7.57 0.89 -3.56
C ALA A 264 8.96 1.49 -3.82
N ALA A 265 9.10 2.78 -3.53
CA ALA A 265 10.36 3.49 -3.61
C ALA A 265 10.50 4.46 -2.45
N VAL A 266 11.71 4.57 -1.92
CA VAL A 266 12.11 5.58 -0.92
C VAL A 266 12.81 6.70 -1.65
N LEU A 267 12.34 7.93 -1.47
CA LEU A 267 12.94 9.13 -2.02
C LEU A 267 13.34 10.06 -0.87
N HIS A 268 14.52 10.62 -0.94
CA HIS A 268 15.05 11.51 0.09
C HIS A 268 15.16 12.94 -0.41
N ARG A 269 14.67 13.87 0.39
CA ARG A 269 14.93 15.29 0.19
C ARG A 269 16.30 15.63 0.77
N ALA A 270 17.08 16.42 0.03
CA ALA A 270 18.33 16.95 0.57
C ALA A 270 18.11 17.74 1.87
N PRO A 271 19.09 17.74 2.78
CA PRO A 271 19.09 18.56 4.00
C PRO A 271 18.97 20.06 3.71
#